data_ddb41c34b990a8f8389eb8d64091daad
#
_entry.id   ddb41c34b990a8f8389eb8d64091daad
#
_cell.length_a   1.000
_cell.length_b   1.000
_cell.length_c   1.000
_cell.angle_alpha   90.00
_cell.angle_beta   90.00
_cell.angle_gamma   90.00
#
_symmetry.space_group_name_H-M   'P 1'
#
loop_
_entity.id
_entity.type
_entity.pdbx_description
1 polymer ?
#
loop_
_entity_poly.entity_id
_entity_poly.type
_entity_poly.pdbx_seq_one_letter_code
_entity_poly.pdbx_strand_id
1 'polypeptide(L)'
;MLQSLGVPPRVILLVCCDFLTLFACTFFVLCLRALWGDLNITSYDWMLSMLLLAPFMGLALGLYGVISLPAYVESRKLCALSTLTFGLILALLFAGKASVAYSRIVLVGAWLLSIFLLSVTRRFCRHYFGKFRWWGTPLVILDRSNTGRELWHYLKRHPWLGLSPVDIFTLPPDMEEARRQLKDAERRHPGAIALMLQPSDAHTARFVHEASRYFVKILVVPAQSSGVRQHWFHACDLGTMTGFMLMQNLRRRWRQRLKRALDLVLCLPVVVLCSVPGLLLCLLIRLDSRGPVFYRQRRLGKDGKAFDVFKFRTMRQDADEVLARYLEENPDLRDEWEKDRKLKHDPRITRVGRFLRKSSLDELPQLINVVRGEMSLVGPRPIVEAEIAKYGEVYADYCRVRPGITGLWQVSGRNNTTYEERVSLDRYYVTNWCIWMDLWILARTFPVVLTGYGAY
;
A
#
# COMPACT_ATOMS: atom_id res chain seq x y z
N MET A 1 -7.26 -35.78 1.86
CA MET A 1 -6.51 -35.77 3.13
C MET A 1 -6.27 -34.35 3.69
N LEU A 2 -5.89 -33.32 2.92
CA LEU A 2 -5.68 -31.95 3.46
C LEU A 2 -6.97 -31.14 3.67
N GLN A 3 -8.06 -31.45 2.99
CA GLN A 3 -9.37 -30.84 3.24
C GLN A 3 -10.00 -31.24 4.59
N SER A 4 -9.61 -32.40 5.14
CA SER A 4 -10.04 -32.86 6.45
C SER A 4 -9.42 -32.07 7.61
N LEU A 5 -8.33 -31.34 7.37
CA LEU A 5 -7.68 -30.47 8.35
C LEU A 5 -8.23 -29.04 8.37
N GLY A 6 -9.24 -28.70 7.54
CA GLY A 6 -9.85 -27.37 7.51
C GLY A 6 -8.91 -26.23 7.07
N VAL A 7 -7.76 -26.56 6.46
CA VAL A 7 -6.79 -25.57 5.98
C VAL A 7 -7.13 -25.18 4.54
N PRO A 8 -7.40 -23.89 4.25
CA PRO A 8 -7.71 -23.45 2.90
C PRO A 8 -6.55 -23.73 1.93
N PRO A 9 -6.80 -24.21 0.68
CA PRO A 9 -5.75 -24.53 -0.31
C PRO A 9 -4.77 -23.38 -0.55
N ARG A 10 -5.24 -22.12 -0.49
CA ARG A 10 -4.39 -20.93 -0.64
C ARG A 10 -3.31 -20.84 0.44
N VAL A 11 -3.60 -21.28 1.68
CA VAL A 11 -2.61 -21.24 2.77
C VAL A 11 -1.46 -22.17 2.44
N ILE A 12 -1.78 -23.37 1.95
CA ILE A 12 -0.77 -24.35 1.53
C ILE A 12 0.08 -23.77 0.40
N LEU A 13 -0.57 -23.19 -0.62
CA LEU A 13 0.15 -22.55 -1.72
C LEU A 13 1.09 -21.46 -1.22
N LEU A 14 0.61 -20.57 -0.36
CA LEU A 14 1.41 -19.46 0.16
C LEU A 14 2.59 -19.94 1.02
N VAL A 15 2.39 -20.99 1.82
CA VAL A 15 3.47 -21.63 2.60
C VAL A 15 4.51 -22.23 1.66
N CYS A 16 4.08 -22.97 0.65
CA CYS A 16 4.98 -23.54 -0.35
C CYS A 16 5.74 -22.47 -1.14
N CYS A 17 5.05 -21.41 -1.55
CA CYS A 17 5.68 -20.29 -2.28
C CYS A 17 6.72 -19.56 -1.43
N ASP A 18 6.45 -19.31 -0.15
CA ASP A 18 7.42 -18.67 0.74
C ASP A 18 8.66 -19.55 0.94
N PHE A 19 8.45 -20.85 1.21
CA PHE A 19 9.56 -21.80 1.34
C PHE A 19 10.39 -21.89 0.06
N LEU A 20 9.72 -22.08 -1.09
CA LEU A 20 10.40 -22.15 -2.39
C LEU A 20 11.14 -20.87 -2.73
N THR A 21 10.61 -19.71 -2.36
CA THR A 21 11.28 -18.43 -2.58
C THR A 21 12.55 -18.32 -1.74
N LEU A 22 12.49 -18.67 -0.44
CA LEU A 22 13.66 -18.69 0.44
C LEU A 22 14.71 -19.67 -0.05
N PHE A 23 14.28 -20.87 -0.44
CA PHE A 23 15.16 -21.90 -0.99
C PHE A 23 15.84 -21.43 -2.29
N ALA A 24 15.05 -20.92 -3.25
CA ALA A 24 15.55 -20.42 -4.53
C ALA A 24 16.54 -19.25 -4.36
N CYS A 25 16.26 -18.30 -3.45
CA CYS A 25 17.18 -17.21 -3.14
C CYS A 25 18.50 -17.72 -2.59
N THR A 26 18.42 -18.65 -1.64
CA THR A 26 19.62 -19.22 -0.99
C THR A 26 20.44 -20.04 -1.99
N PHE A 27 19.78 -20.89 -2.76
CA PHE A 27 20.42 -21.70 -3.79
C PHE A 27 21.05 -20.86 -4.90
N PHE A 28 20.34 -19.82 -5.36
CA PHE A 28 20.85 -18.89 -6.37
C PHE A 28 22.13 -18.17 -5.93
N VAL A 29 22.14 -17.62 -4.72
CA VAL A 29 23.34 -16.94 -4.18
C VAL A 29 24.47 -17.93 -3.92
N LEU A 30 24.14 -19.17 -3.52
CA LEU A 30 25.13 -20.25 -3.36
C LEU A 30 25.78 -20.60 -4.69
N CYS A 31 25.00 -20.77 -5.76
CA CYS A 31 25.52 -21.01 -7.11
C CYS A 31 26.40 -19.86 -7.61
N LEU A 32 25.97 -18.61 -7.42
CA LEU A 32 26.77 -17.44 -7.78
C LEU A 32 28.11 -17.42 -7.03
N ARG A 33 28.09 -17.73 -5.75
CA ARG A 33 29.34 -17.75 -4.95
C ARG A 33 30.25 -18.90 -5.36
N ALA A 34 29.69 -20.05 -5.78
CA ALA A 34 30.46 -21.19 -6.26
C ALA A 34 31.20 -20.89 -7.59
N LEU A 35 30.69 -19.98 -8.41
CA LEU A 35 31.36 -19.53 -9.62
C LEU A 35 32.63 -18.70 -9.36
N TRP A 36 32.78 -18.14 -8.16
CA TRP A 36 33.89 -17.22 -7.80
C TRP A 36 34.93 -17.84 -6.87
N GLY A 37 34.87 -19.16 -6.61
CA GLY A 37 35.84 -19.87 -5.80
C GLY A 37 35.41 -21.25 -5.42
N ASP A 38 36.33 -22.02 -4.86
CA ASP A 38 36.15 -23.42 -4.43
C ASP A 38 35.16 -23.50 -3.26
N LEU A 39 33.88 -23.61 -3.57
CA LEU A 39 32.81 -23.76 -2.60
C LEU A 39 32.11 -25.09 -2.82
N ASN A 40 32.20 -25.97 -1.81
CA ASN A 40 31.50 -27.25 -1.88
C ASN A 40 30.00 -27.03 -1.55
N ILE A 41 29.13 -27.14 -2.56
CA ILE A 41 27.69 -26.93 -2.43
C ILE A 41 27.06 -27.95 -1.47
N THR A 42 27.54 -29.18 -1.45
CA THR A 42 26.97 -30.24 -0.59
C THR A 42 27.12 -29.93 0.90
N SER A 43 28.12 -29.11 1.28
CA SER A 43 28.26 -28.67 2.67
C SER A 43 27.10 -27.80 3.18
N TYR A 44 26.26 -27.30 2.28
CA TYR A 44 25.13 -26.42 2.61
C TYR A 44 23.79 -27.15 2.78
N ASP A 45 23.73 -28.47 2.62
CA ASP A 45 22.50 -29.27 2.71
C ASP A 45 21.81 -29.07 4.07
N TRP A 46 22.58 -29.00 5.14
CA TRP A 46 22.05 -28.74 6.47
C TRP A 46 21.43 -27.34 6.60
N MET A 47 22.06 -26.31 6.04
CA MET A 47 21.52 -24.95 6.01
C MET A 47 20.24 -24.86 5.17
N LEU A 48 20.20 -25.53 4.02
CA LEU A 48 19.01 -25.58 3.16
C LEU A 48 17.85 -26.30 3.85
N SER A 49 18.13 -27.37 4.59
CA SER A 49 17.09 -28.09 5.34
C SER A 49 16.50 -27.26 6.49
N MET A 50 17.29 -26.36 7.10
CA MET A 50 16.79 -25.44 8.13
C MET A 50 15.77 -24.44 7.63
N LEU A 51 15.72 -24.14 6.32
CA LEU A 51 14.67 -23.31 5.74
C LEU A 51 13.26 -23.91 5.92
N LEU A 52 13.14 -25.21 6.21
CA LEU A 52 11.89 -25.86 6.59
C LEU A 52 11.26 -25.29 7.89
N LEU A 53 12.00 -24.55 8.67
CA LEU A 53 11.48 -23.86 9.86
C LEU A 53 10.71 -22.57 9.49
N ALA A 54 10.96 -21.99 8.30
CA ALA A 54 10.33 -20.75 7.89
C ALA A 54 8.79 -20.79 7.87
N PRO A 55 8.11 -21.85 7.40
CA PRO A 55 6.65 -21.96 7.48
C PRO A 55 6.11 -21.83 8.90
N PHE A 56 6.75 -22.42 9.87
CA PHE A 56 6.33 -22.35 11.29
C PHE A 56 6.47 -20.93 11.84
N MET A 57 7.56 -20.24 11.48
CA MET A 57 7.72 -18.82 11.81
C MET A 57 6.66 -17.94 11.12
N GLY A 58 6.33 -18.24 9.88
CA GLY A 58 5.27 -17.56 9.14
C GLY A 58 3.90 -17.72 9.79
N LEU A 59 3.60 -18.90 10.33
CA LEU A 59 2.40 -19.16 11.13
C LEU A 59 2.40 -18.32 12.42
N ALA A 60 3.49 -18.32 13.17
CA ALA A 60 3.64 -17.52 14.39
C ALA A 60 3.51 -16.02 14.14
N LEU A 61 3.99 -15.53 12.99
CA LEU A 61 3.82 -14.14 12.54
C LEU A 61 2.39 -13.83 12.04
N GLY A 62 1.51 -14.83 11.93
CA GLY A 62 0.15 -14.66 11.41
C GLY A 62 0.13 -14.23 9.93
N LEU A 63 1.06 -14.77 9.12
CA LEU A 63 1.13 -14.51 7.67
C LEU A 63 0.08 -15.26 6.86
N TYR A 64 -0.46 -16.35 7.40
CA TYR A 64 -1.34 -17.29 6.71
C TYR A 64 -2.79 -17.20 7.21
N GLY A 65 -3.21 -15.99 7.61
CA GLY A 65 -4.57 -15.74 8.11
C GLY A 65 -5.65 -15.91 7.04
N VAL A 66 -6.90 -15.98 7.52
CA VAL A 66 -8.08 -16.12 6.66
C VAL A 66 -8.29 -14.91 5.76
N ILE A 67 -8.03 -13.71 6.25
CA ILE A 67 -8.15 -12.47 5.51
C ILE A 67 -6.75 -12.01 5.07
N SER A 68 -6.64 -11.58 3.83
CA SER A 68 -5.39 -11.03 3.31
C SER A 68 -5.00 -9.76 4.06
N LEU A 69 -3.74 -9.69 4.46
CA LEU A 69 -3.18 -8.51 5.12
C LEU A 69 -3.03 -7.36 4.12
N PRO A 70 -3.15 -6.10 4.55
CA PRO A 70 -2.72 -4.96 3.74
C PRO A 70 -1.27 -5.13 3.29
N ALA A 71 -0.97 -4.72 2.04
CA ALA A 71 0.31 -5.03 1.40
C ALA A 71 1.53 -4.57 2.21
N TYR A 72 1.48 -3.41 2.86
CA TYR A 72 2.58 -2.90 3.69
C TYR A 72 2.74 -3.70 5.00
N VAL A 73 1.64 -4.21 5.59
CA VAL A 73 1.70 -5.08 6.78
C VAL A 73 2.27 -6.43 6.41
N GLU A 74 1.85 -6.98 5.27
CA GLU A 74 2.38 -8.24 4.76
C GLU A 74 3.86 -8.14 4.46
N SER A 75 4.32 -7.09 3.73
CA SER A 75 5.74 -6.87 3.45
C SER A 75 6.58 -6.77 4.73
N ARG A 76 6.06 -6.07 5.76
CA ARG A 76 6.70 -6.02 7.07
C ARG A 76 6.88 -7.41 7.69
N LYS A 77 5.81 -8.22 7.67
CA LYS A 77 5.86 -9.57 8.24
C LYS A 77 6.75 -10.52 7.43
N LEU A 78 6.80 -10.38 6.11
CA LEU A 78 7.69 -11.14 5.24
C LEU A 78 9.15 -10.78 5.47
N CYS A 79 9.46 -9.50 5.67
CA CYS A 79 10.79 -9.08 6.09
C CYS A 79 11.17 -9.67 7.46
N ALA A 80 10.24 -9.65 8.42
CA ALA A 80 10.45 -10.28 9.72
C ALA A 80 10.66 -11.80 9.59
N LEU A 81 9.87 -12.49 8.74
CA LEU A 81 10.03 -13.91 8.43
C LEU A 81 11.43 -14.21 7.93
N SER A 82 11.89 -13.50 6.90
CA SER A 82 13.22 -13.67 6.33
C SER A 82 14.30 -13.42 7.39
N THR A 83 14.23 -12.28 8.09
CA THR A 83 15.22 -11.91 9.10
C THR A 83 15.30 -12.91 10.25
N LEU A 84 14.15 -13.39 10.76
CA LEU A 84 14.11 -14.39 11.82
C LEU A 84 14.64 -15.74 11.33
N THR A 85 14.31 -16.15 10.10
CA THR A 85 14.79 -17.41 9.53
C THR A 85 16.31 -17.40 9.39
N PHE A 86 16.87 -16.38 8.74
CA PHE A 86 18.35 -16.30 8.58
C PHE A 86 19.05 -15.99 9.90
N GLY A 87 18.43 -15.22 10.80
CA GLY A 87 18.96 -15.00 12.16
C GLY A 87 19.02 -16.28 12.98
N LEU A 88 18.01 -17.14 12.90
CA LEU A 88 18.00 -18.45 13.55
C LEU A 88 19.07 -19.38 12.94
N ILE A 89 19.17 -19.44 11.60
CA ILE A 89 20.20 -20.21 10.91
C ILE A 89 21.58 -19.76 11.40
N LEU A 90 21.84 -18.45 11.42
CA LEU A 90 23.11 -17.89 11.91
C LEU A 90 23.39 -18.27 13.37
N ALA A 91 22.40 -18.17 14.25
CA ALA A 91 22.50 -18.54 15.65
C ALA A 91 22.86 -20.03 15.84
N LEU A 92 22.19 -20.90 15.06
CA LEU A 92 22.44 -22.36 15.11
C LEU A 92 23.82 -22.73 14.55
N LEU A 93 24.25 -22.05 13.46
CA LEU A 93 25.61 -22.23 12.92
C LEU A 93 26.69 -21.80 13.93
N PHE A 94 26.44 -20.73 14.67
CA PHE A 94 27.33 -20.24 15.71
C PHE A 94 27.40 -21.23 16.91
N ALA A 95 26.22 -21.66 17.39
CA ALA A 95 26.12 -22.61 18.49
C ALA A 95 26.78 -23.97 18.16
N GLY A 96 26.66 -24.44 16.92
CA GLY A 96 27.28 -25.67 16.43
C GLY A 96 28.78 -25.53 16.09
N LYS A 97 29.40 -24.36 16.34
CA LYS A 97 30.81 -24.05 15.97
C LYS A 97 31.10 -24.25 14.47
N ALA A 98 30.09 -24.30 13.64
CA ALA A 98 30.19 -24.54 12.19
C ALA A 98 30.27 -23.22 11.38
N SER A 99 30.25 -22.05 12.01
CA SER A 99 30.19 -20.74 11.38
C SER A 99 31.37 -20.45 10.42
N VAL A 100 32.50 -21.06 10.60
CA VAL A 100 33.70 -20.90 9.75
C VAL A 100 33.52 -21.62 8.39
N ALA A 101 32.72 -22.68 8.33
CA ALA A 101 32.53 -23.48 7.12
C ALA A 101 31.56 -22.82 6.12
N TYR A 102 30.80 -21.80 6.55
CA TYR A 102 29.75 -21.17 5.73
C TYR A 102 30.15 -19.76 5.30
N SER A 103 29.96 -19.48 4.01
CA SER A 103 30.22 -18.15 3.45
C SER A 103 29.23 -17.10 3.96
N ARG A 104 29.76 -16.06 4.61
CA ARG A 104 28.95 -14.90 5.08
C ARG A 104 28.22 -14.20 3.93
N ILE A 105 28.82 -14.19 2.72
CA ILE A 105 28.24 -13.60 1.53
C ILE A 105 26.97 -14.36 1.14
N VAL A 106 26.95 -15.68 1.25
CA VAL A 106 25.77 -16.50 0.94
C VAL A 106 24.63 -16.19 1.92
N LEU A 107 24.92 -16.13 3.22
CA LEU A 107 23.90 -15.83 4.24
C LEU A 107 23.31 -14.43 4.07
N VAL A 108 24.16 -13.41 3.96
CA VAL A 108 23.73 -12.00 3.83
C VAL A 108 23.06 -11.76 2.47
N GLY A 109 23.63 -12.29 1.39
CA GLY A 109 23.07 -12.16 0.04
C GLY A 109 21.71 -12.83 -0.09
N ALA A 110 21.55 -14.06 0.43
CA ALA A 110 20.28 -14.77 0.43
C ALA A 110 19.21 -14.05 1.29
N TRP A 111 19.61 -13.55 2.46
CA TRP A 111 18.74 -12.76 3.32
C TRP A 111 18.22 -11.50 2.60
N LEU A 112 19.10 -10.66 2.04
CA LEU A 112 18.71 -9.43 1.35
C LEU A 112 17.86 -9.72 0.11
N LEU A 113 18.23 -10.70 -0.70
CA LEU A 113 17.49 -11.10 -1.89
C LEU A 113 16.08 -11.60 -1.52
N SER A 114 15.97 -12.40 -0.45
CA SER A 114 14.68 -12.96 -0.04
C SER A 114 13.72 -11.91 0.50
N ILE A 115 14.17 -10.83 1.17
CA ILE A 115 13.32 -9.73 1.61
C ILE A 115 12.56 -9.12 0.42
N PHE A 116 13.24 -8.96 -0.70
CA PHE A 116 12.63 -8.41 -1.92
C PHE A 116 11.75 -9.45 -2.62
N LEU A 117 12.30 -10.65 -2.90
CA LEU A 117 11.60 -11.66 -3.69
C LEU A 117 10.35 -12.21 -3.00
N LEU A 118 10.33 -12.38 -1.69
CA LEU A 118 9.13 -12.81 -0.96
C LEU A 118 7.93 -11.87 -1.21
N SER A 119 8.17 -10.56 -1.20
CA SER A 119 7.11 -9.58 -1.46
C SER A 119 6.62 -9.64 -2.91
N VAL A 120 7.52 -9.85 -3.86
CA VAL A 120 7.19 -9.99 -5.30
C VAL A 120 6.41 -11.28 -5.54
N THR A 121 6.88 -12.41 -5.03
CA THR A 121 6.25 -13.73 -5.18
C THR A 121 4.84 -13.73 -4.59
N ARG A 122 4.66 -13.18 -3.38
CA ARG A 122 3.35 -13.03 -2.75
C ARG A 122 2.38 -12.21 -3.59
N ARG A 123 2.86 -11.09 -4.15
CA ARG A 123 2.04 -10.25 -5.02
C ARG A 123 1.65 -10.98 -6.30
N PHE A 124 2.59 -11.70 -6.91
CA PHE A 124 2.34 -12.54 -8.09
C PHE A 124 1.30 -13.61 -7.79
N CYS A 125 1.48 -14.37 -6.70
CA CYS A 125 0.54 -15.41 -6.27
C CYS A 125 -0.88 -14.86 -6.11
N ARG A 126 -1.04 -13.72 -5.43
CA ARG A 126 -2.35 -13.10 -5.25
C ARG A 126 -2.98 -12.61 -6.55
N HIS A 127 -2.18 -12.02 -7.43
CA HIS A 127 -2.67 -11.52 -8.71
C HIS A 127 -3.11 -12.65 -9.64
N TYR A 128 -2.31 -13.71 -9.71
CA TYR A 128 -2.56 -14.84 -10.62
C TYR A 128 -3.60 -15.81 -10.05
N PHE A 129 -3.35 -16.33 -8.85
CA PHE A 129 -4.22 -17.34 -8.23
C PHE A 129 -5.49 -16.74 -7.61
N GLY A 130 -5.53 -15.44 -7.31
CA GLY A 130 -6.73 -14.76 -6.82
C GLY A 130 -7.94 -14.87 -7.74
N LYS A 131 -7.73 -15.16 -9.04
CA LYS A 131 -8.79 -15.34 -10.04
C LYS A 131 -9.51 -16.68 -9.94
N PHE A 132 -8.92 -17.66 -9.24
CA PHE A 132 -9.47 -19.02 -9.14
C PHE A 132 -10.46 -19.14 -7.98
N ARG A 133 -11.52 -19.92 -8.17
CA ARG A 133 -12.61 -20.12 -7.17
C ARG A 133 -12.12 -20.70 -5.84
N TRP A 134 -11.07 -21.50 -5.83
CA TRP A 134 -10.50 -22.13 -4.63
C TRP A 134 -9.63 -21.16 -3.78
N TRP A 135 -9.31 -20.00 -4.32
CA TRP A 135 -8.50 -19.01 -3.59
C TRP A 135 -9.25 -18.38 -2.42
N GLY A 136 -10.53 -18.07 -2.60
CA GLY A 136 -11.35 -17.40 -1.61
C GLY A 136 -11.93 -18.37 -0.59
N THR A 137 -11.94 -17.97 0.69
CA THR A 137 -12.75 -18.64 1.70
C THR A 137 -14.21 -18.27 1.49
N PRO A 138 -15.14 -19.24 1.45
CA PRO A 138 -16.55 -18.96 1.29
C PRO A 138 -17.05 -18.05 2.40
N LEU A 139 -17.80 -17.02 2.03
CA LEU A 139 -18.30 -15.98 2.92
C LEU A 139 -19.80 -15.81 2.70
N VAL A 140 -20.57 -15.89 3.77
CA VAL A 140 -22.00 -15.56 3.79
C VAL A 140 -22.17 -14.17 4.37
N ILE A 141 -22.86 -13.28 3.66
CA ILE A 141 -23.15 -11.94 4.13
C ILE A 141 -24.49 -11.93 4.85
N LEU A 142 -24.49 -11.56 6.12
CA LEU A 142 -25.66 -11.37 6.95
C LEU A 142 -25.95 -9.87 7.01
N ASP A 143 -26.91 -9.43 6.20
CA ASP A 143 -27.19 -8.00 5.98
C ASP A 143 -28.42 -7.55 6.76
N ARG A 144 -28.26 -6.45 7.49
CA ARG A 144 -29.34 -5.72 8.17
C ARG A 144 -29.43 -4.25 7.73
N SER A 145 -28.53 -3.81 6.85
CA SER A 145 -28.33 -2.41 6.51
C SER A 145 -28.62 -2.08 5.06
N ASN A 146 -29.06 -3.05 4.26
CA ASN A 146 -29.23 -2.95 2.79
C ASN A 146 -27.94 -2.61 1.99
N THR A 147 -26.75 -2.65 2.64
CA THR A 147 -25.46 -2.41 1.99
C THR A 147 -24.75 -3.70 1.57
N GLY A 148 -25.34 -4.85 1.86
CA GLY A 148 -24.77 -6.18 1.56
C GLY A 148 -24.51 -6.40 0.08
N ARG A 149 -25.33 -5.85 -0.82
CA ARG A 149 -25.13 -5.94 -2.28
C ARG A 149 -23.90 -5.16 -2.73
N GLU A 150 -23.65 -3.98 -2.19
CA GLU A 150 -22.46 -3.17 -2.50
C GLU A 150 -21.20 -3.91 -2.05
N LEU A 151 -21.22 -4.45 -0.83
CA LEU A 151 -20.11 -5.25 -0.31
C LEU A 151 -19.87 -6.53 -1.13
N TRP A 152 -20.93 -7.18 -1.59
CA TRP A 152 -20.85 -8.33 -2.50
C TRP A 152 -20.11 -7.99 -3.78
N HIS A 153 -20.51 -6.90 -4.45
CA HIS A 153 -19.84 -6.44 -5.68
C HIS A 153 -18.39 -6.02 -5.40
N TYR A 154 -18.14 -5.37 -4.28
CA TYR A 154 -16.79 -5.01 -3.87
C TYR A 154 -15.91 -6.24 -3.70
N LEU A 155 -16.36 -7.26 -2.95
CA LEU A 155 -15.59 -8.48 -2.73
C LEU A 155 -15.37 -9.28 -4.02
N LYS A 156 -16.34 -9.33 -4.90
CA LYS A 156 -16.17 -9.96 -6.24
C LYS A 156 -15.15 -9.25 -7.13
N ARG A 157 -15.06 -7.92 -7.05
CA ARG A 157 -14.04 -7.14 -7.76
C ARG A 157 -12.65 -7.26 -7.14
N HIS A 158 -12.55 -7.70 -5.87
CA HIS A 158 -11.32 -7.75 -5.10
C HIS A 158 -11.01 -9.17 -4.59
N PRO A 159 -10.88 -10.18 -5.46
CA PRO A 159 -10.69 -11.57 -5.06
C PRO A 159 -9.37 -11.80 -4.31
N TRP A 160 -8.38 -10.92 -4.47
CA TRP A 160 -7.12 -10.97 -3.72
C TRP A 160 -7.27 -10.81 -2.21
N LEU A 161 -8.42 -10.30 -1.72
CA LEU A 161 -8.74 -10.27 -0.30
C LEU A 161 -8.88 -11.66 0.33
N GLY A 162 -9.04 -12.68 -0.52
CA GLY A 162 -9.15 -14.06 -0.09
C GLY A 162 -10.50 -14.42 0.52
N LEU A 163 -11.52 -13.61 0.26
CA LEU A 163 -12.92 -13.83 0.64
C LEU A 163 -13.75 -14.01 -0.64
N SER A 164 -14.56 -15.06 -0.68
CA SER A 164 -15.45 -15.36 -1.81
C SER A 164 -16.90 -15.30 -1.33
N PRO A 165 -17.67 -14.24 -1.64
CA PRO A 165 -19.06 -14.15 -1.23
C PRO A 165 -19.87 -15.22 -1.99
N VAL A 166 -20.57 -16.08 -1.25
CA VAL A 166 -21.38 -17.20 -1.76
C VAL A 166 -22.87 -16.95 -1.67
N ASP A 167 -23.32 -16.23 -0.64
CA ASP A 167 -24.75 -15.92 -0.45
C ASP A 167 -24.95 -14.65 0.40
N ILE A 168 -26.15 -14.04 0.30
CA ILE A 168 -26.55 -12.89 1.10
C ILE A 168 -27.90 -13.22 1.75
N PHE A 169 -27.95 -13.14 3.07
CA PHE A 169 -29.17 -13.30 3.85
C PHE A 169 -29.52 -11.97 4.51
N THR A 170 -30.72 -11.46 4.21
CA THR A 170 -31.24 -10.28 4.89
C THR A 170 -31.90 -10.71 6.19
N LEU A 171 -31.29 -10.39 7.31
CA LEU A 171 -31.78 -10.80 8.63
C LEU A 171 -32.97 -9.92 9.03
N PRO A 172 -34.14 -10.52 9.30
CA PRO A 172 -35.30 -9.80 9.78
C PRO A 172 -35.09 -9.29 11.23
N PRO A 173 -35.88 -8.29 11.67
CA PRO A 173 -35.80 -7.80 13.05
C PRO A 173 -36.27 -8.84 14.07
N ASP A 174 -37.16 -9.75 13.66
CA ASP A 174 -37.61 -10.85 14.53
C ASP A 174 -36.53 -11.91 14.72
N MET A 175 -36.25 -12.25 15.99
CA MET A 175 -35.18 -13.15 16.36
C MET A 175 -35.46 -14.61 15.99
N GLU A 176 -36.73 -15.04 16.04
CA GLU A 176 -37.06 -16.44 15.70
C GLU A 176 -36.93 -16.69 14.21
N GLU A 177 -37.33 -15.74 13.37
CA GLU A 177 -37.17 -15.83 11.93
C GLU A 177 -35.70 -15.71 11.55
N ALA A 178 -34.94 -14.80 12.17
CA ALA A 178 -33.47 -14.68 11.98
C ALA A 178 -32.75 -15.98 12.32
N ARG A 179 -33.15 -16.67 13.42
CA ARG A 179 -32.60 -17.96 13.79
C ARG A 179 -32.83 -19.03 12.73
N ARG A 180 -34.01 -19.06 12.11
CA ARG A 180 -34.29 -19.98 10.99
C ARG A 180 -33.41 -19.73 9.82
N GLN A 181 -33.22 -18.45 9.46
CA GLN A 181 -32.34 -18.03 8.33
C GLN A 181 -30.88 -18.35 8.63
N LEU A 182 -30.36 -18.11 9.83
CA LEU A 182 -29.00 -18.44 10.22
C LEU A 182 -28.74 -19.96 10.13
N LYS A 183 -29.69 -20.77 10.56
CA LYS A 183 -29.62 -22.24 10.47
C LYS A 183 -29.67 -22.71 9.01
N ASP A 184 -30.47 -22.07 8.18
CA ASP A 184 -30.55 -22.36 6.75
C ASP A 184 -29.24 -21.96 6.02
N ALA A 185 -28.68 -20.80 6.36
CA ALA A 185 -27.40 -20.31 5.82
C ALA A 185 -26.24 -21.26 6.16
N GLU A 186 -26.15 -21.74 7.41
CA GLU A 186 -25.13 -22.73 7.81
C GLU A 186 -25.31 -24.06 7.09
N ARG A 187 -26.55 -24.54 6.92
CA ARG A 187 -26.84 -25.78 6.21
C ARG A 187 -26.48 -25.72 4.72
N ARG A 188 -26.73 -24.57 4.07
CA ARG A 188 -26.38 -24.38 2.65
C ARG A 188 -24.88 -24.20 2.43
N HIS A 189 -24.20 -23.57 3.38
CA HIS A 189 -22.79 -23.21 3.25
C HIS A 189 -21.98 -23.64 4.48
N PRO A 190 -21.82 -24.95 4.73
CA PRO A 190 -21.12 -25.44 5.90
C PRO A 190 -19.65 -25.00 5.88
N GLY A 191 -19.19 -24.46 7.01
CA GLY A 191 -17.81 -23.97 7.17
C GLY A 191 -17.53 -22.60 6.52
N ALA A 192 -18.53 -21.92 5.98
CA ALA A 192 -18.39 -20.54 5.51
C ALA A 192 -18.17 -19.58 6.69
N ILE A 193 -17.55 -18.45 6.40
CA ILE A 193 -17.44 -17.35 7.36
C ILE A 193 -18.72 -16.52 7.29
N ALA A 194 -19.33 -16.22 8.41
CA ALA A 194 -20.41 -15.24 8.47
C ALA A 194 -19.82 -13.82 8.51
N LEU A 195 -20.20 -12.95 7.60
CA LEU A 195 -19.90 -11.53 7.67
C LEU A 195 -21.18 -10.80 8.04
N MET A 196 -21.21 -10.20 9.22
CA MET A 196 -22.34 -9.43 9.68
C MET A 196 -22.09 -7.94 9.48
N LEU A 197 -22.96 -7.32 8.71
CA LEU A 197 -23.02 -5.86 8.56
C LEU A 197 -23.87 -5.30 9.69
N GLN A 198 -23.27 -4.48 10.52
CA GLN A 198 -23.85 -4.00 11.76
C GLN A 198 -24.46 -2.61 11.56
N PRO A 199 -25.78 -2.42 11.69
CA PRO A 199 -26.34 -1.13 12.03
C PRO A 199 -25.95 -0.76 13.47
N SER A 200 -25.90 0.53 13.77
CA SER A 200 -25.44 1.08 15.07
C SER A 200 -26.45 0.88 16.20
N ASP A 201 -27.20 -0.22 16.23
CA ASP A 201 -28.26 -0.46 17.20
C ASP A 201 -27.87 -1.45 18.32
N ALA A 202 -28.48 -1.29 19.50
CA ALA A 202 -28.24 -2.12 20.67
C ALA A 202 -28.63 -3.61 20.47
N HIS A 203 -29.46 -3.93 19.49
CA HIS A 203 -29.90 -5.30 19.21
C HIS A 203 -28.84 -6.13 18.47
N THR A 204 -27.84 -5.51 17.87
CA THR A 204 -26.84 -6.22 17.05
C THR A 204 -26.04 -7.24 17.88
N ALA A 205 -25.72 -6.95 19.12
CA ALA A 205 -24.99 -7.89 19.98
C ALA A 205 -25.71 -9.22 20.12
N ARG A 206 -27.03 -9.19 20.17
CA ARG A 206 -27.88 -10.40 20.27
C ARG A 206 -27.80 -11.23 18.99
N PHE A 207 -27.79 -10.58 17.80
CA PHE A 207 -27.64 -11.28 16.51
C PHE A 207 -26.25 -11.88 16.33
N VAL A 208 -25.19 -11.19 16.77
CA VAL A 208 -23.81 -11.73 16.75
C VAL A 208 -23.74 -12.97 17.65
N HIS A 209 -24.31 -12.89 18.86
CA HIS A 209 -24.34 -14.01 19.78
C HIS A 209 -25.13 -15.20 19.19
N GLU A 210 -26.27 -14.94 18.56
CA GLU A 210 -27.07 -16.01 17.95
C GLU A 210 -26.31 -16.62 16.74
N ALA A 211 -25.70 -15.80 15.88
CA ALA A 211 -24.90 -16.28 14.75
C ALA A 211 -23.69 -17.14 15.21
N SER A 212 -23.10 -16.83 16.37
CA SER A 212 -21.97 -17.61 16.92
C SER A 212 -22.33 -19.07 17.29
N ARG A 213 -23.62 -19.41 17.37
CA ARG A 213 -24.10 -20.80 17.57
C ARG A 213 -24.00 -21.63 16.28
N TYR A 214 -24.01 -20.99 15.13
CA TYR A 214 -24.06 -21.65 13.83
C TYR A 214 -22.75 -21.51 13.07
N PHE A 215 -22.03 -20.38 13.17
CA PHE A 215 -20.80 -20.11 12.45
C PHE A 215 -19.59 -20.11 13.38
N VAL A 216 -18.56 -20.87 13.00
CA VAL A 216 -17.29 -20.94 13.75
C VAL A 216 -16.50 -19.63 13.67
N LYS A 217 -16.65 -18.89 12.56
CA LYS A 217 -15.95 -17.62 12.33
C LYS A 217 -16.96 -16.55 11.91
N ILE A 218 -17.02 -15.48 12.67
CA ILE A 218 -17.87 -14.33 12.37
C ILE A 218 -16.97 -13.11 12.22
N LEU A 219 -17.11 -12.43 11.09
CA LEU A 219 -16.50 -11.14 10.83
C LEU A 219 -17.57 -10.06 11.00
N VAL A 220 -17.43 -9.24 12.01
CA VAL A 220 -18.36 -8.13 12.24
C VAL A 220 -17.78 -6.87 11.62
N VAL A 221 -18.53 -6.27 10.70
CA VAL A 221 -18.18 -5.00 10.06
C VAL A 221 -19.11 -3.94 10.64
N PRO A 222 -18.59 -2.99 11.46
CA PRO A 222 -19.41 -1.94 12.04
C PRO A 222 -20.01 -1.06 10.94
N ALA A 223 -21.27 -0.61 11.15
CA ALA A 223 -21.91 0.34 10.24
C ALA A 223 -21.04 1.60 10.13
N GLN A 224 -20.73 1.93 8.92
CA GLN A 224 -19.84 3.03 8.63
C GLN A 224 -20.62 4.35 8.68
N SER A 225 -20.58 5.03 9.81
CA SER A 225 -20.67 6.48 9.78
C SER A 225 -19.46 6.97 9.00
N SER A 226 -19.65 7.89 8.07
CA SER A 226 -18.68 8.37 7.07
C SER A 226 -17.29 8.79 7.61
N GLY A 227 -17.11 8.91 8.93
CA GLY A 227 -15.87 9.28 9.59
C GLY A 227 -14.97 8.14 10.08
N VAL A 228 -15.48 6.89 10.18
CA VAL A 228 -14.77 5.78 10.84
C VAL A 228 -14.08 4.84 9.86
N ARG A 229 -14.36 4.98 8.56
CA ARG A 229 -13.85 4.10 7.47
C ARG A 229 -12.35 3.89 7.41
N GLN A 230 -11.56 4.69 8.13
CA GLN A 230 -10.13 4.84 7.83
C GLN A 230 -9.19 4.59 8.99
N HIS A 231 -9.68 4.12 10.13
CA HIS A 231 -8.86 3.89 11.30
C HIS A 231 -8.54 2.40 11.48
N TRP A 232 -7.28 2.11 11.79
CA TRP A 232 -6.89 0.80 12.28
C TRP A 232 -7.33 0.66 13.72
N PHE A 233 -8.27 -0.25 13.91
CA PHE A 233 -8.71 -0.65 15.25
C PHE A 233 -7.91 -1.88 15.69
N HIS A 234 -7.33 -1.80 16.86
CA HIS A 234 -6.90 -3.00 17.59
C HIS A 234 -8.02 -3.36 18.57
N ALA A 235 -8.59 -4.52 18.40
CA ALA A 235 -9.51 -5.04 19.39
C ALA A 235 -8.75 -5.29 20.70
N CYS A 236 -9.24 -4.74 21.79
CA CYS A 236 -8.70 -4.92 23.13
C CYS A 236 -9.75 -5.60 23.97
N ASP A 237 -9.40 -6.70 24.63
CA ASP A 237 -10.23 -7.32 25.64
C ASP A 237 -10.09 -6.55 26.94
N LEU A 238 -11.19 -6.03 27.45
CA LEU A 238 -11.28 -5.32 28.73
C LEU A 238 -11.96 -6.20 29.80
N GLY A 239 -11.99 -7.51 29.58
CA GLY A 239 -12.61 -8.51 30.44
C GLY A 239 -14.09 -8.72 30.14
N THR A 240 -14.95 -7.77 30.47
CA THR A 240 -16.40 -7.83 30.20
C THR A 240 -16.83 -7.08 28.94
N MET A 241 -15.94 -6.29 28.33
CA MET A 241 -16.20 -5.45 27.17
C MET A 241 -15.09 -5.57 26.14
N THR A 242 -15.45 -5.54 24.85
CA THR A 242 -14.48 -5.41 23.78
C THR A 242 -14.30 -3.95 23.44
N GLY A 243 -13.09 -3.43 23.66
CA GLY A 243 -12.69 -2.07 23.28
C GLY A 243 -11.99 -2.05 21.94
N PHE A 244 -12.03 -0.90 21.27
CA PHE A 244 -11.26 -0.65 20.06
C PHE A 244 -10.22 0.44 20.34
N MET A 245 -8.94 0.11 20.24
CA MET A 245 -7.86 1.06 20.41
C MET A 245 -7.48 1.69 19.09
N LEU A 246 -7.59 3.02 19.01
CA LEU A 246 -7.13 3.82 17.88
C LEU A 246 -5.70 4.29 18.12
N MET A 247 -4.77 3.95 17.23
CA MET A 247 -3.38 4.37 17.33
C MET A 247 -3.05 5.41 16.25
N GLN A 248 -2.93 6.68 16.64
CA GLN A 248 -2.47 7.75 15.76
C GLN A 248 -0.94 7.89 15.82
N ASN A 249 -0.25 7.22 14.94
CA ASN A 249 1.19 7.07 14.99
C ASN A 249 1.97 8.38 14.80
N LEU A 250 1.54 9.27 13.90
CA LEU A 250 2.24 10.53 13.61
C LEU A 250 2.02 11.63 14.66
N ARG A 251 1.18 11.42 15.68
CA ARG A 251 1.09 12.36 16.82
C ARG A 251 2.29 12.28 17.75
N ARG A 252 3.03 11.17 17.75
CA ARG A 252 4.21 11.00 18.62
C ARG A 252 5.43 11.69 18.01
N ARG A 253 6.02 12.69 18.72
CA ARG A 253 7.18 13.48 18.25
C ARG A 253 8.36 12.61 17.78
N TRP A 254 8.67 11.51 18.49
CA TRP A 254 9.76 10.62 18.08
C TRP A 254 9.52 9.95 16.75
N ARG A 255 8.27 9.57 16.42
CA ARG A 255 7.91 8.99 15.11
C ARG A 255 8.00 10.01 13.98
N GLN A 256 7.67 11.28 14.23
CA GLN A 256 7.89 12.37 13.27
C GLN A 256 9.39 12.59 13.02
N ARG A 257 10.23 12.49 14.06
CA ARG A 257 11.70 12.56 13.92
C ARG A 257 12.23 11.37 13.13
N LEU A 258 11.75 10.17 13.44
CA LEU A 258 12.13 8.93 12.72
C LEU A 258 11.74 9.01 11.24
N LYS A 259 10.51 9.48 10.94
CA LYS A 259 10.08 9.74 9.57
C LYS A 259 11.00 10.75 8.88
N ARG A 260 11.35 11.83 9.56
CA ARG A 260 12.26 12.85 9.02
C ARG A 260 13.64 12.30 8.73
N ALA A 261 14.19 11.49 9.61
CA ALA A 261 15.47 10.81 9.40
C ALA A 261 15.40 9.90 8.17
N LEU A 262 14.33 9.10 8.04
CA LEU A 262 14.10 8.25 6.88
C LEU A 262 14.02 9.06 5.58
N ASP A 263 13.25 10.16 5.58
CA ASP A 263 13.15 11.06 4.41
C ASP A 263 14.53 11.57 3.98
N LEU A 264 15.38 12.00 4.93
CA LEU A 264 16.72 12.51 4.62
C LEU A 264 17.67 11.41 4.16
N VAL A 265 17.69 10.25 4.85
CA VAL A 265 18.54 9.11 4.48
C VAL A 265 18.25 8.62 3.07
N LEU A 266 16.98 8.61 2.66
CA LEU A 266 16.60 8.19 1.31
C LEU A 266 16.74 9.32 0.29
N CYS A 267 16.47 10.58 0.66
CA CYS A 267 16.51 11.73 -0.25
C CYS A 267 17.94 12.13 -0.63
N LEU A 268 18.88 12.19 0.33
CA LEU A 268 20.22 12.71 0.07
C LEU A 268 20.99 11.93 -1.01
N PRO A 269 21.02 10.58 -1.03
CA PRO A 269 21.63 9.84 -2.11
C PRO A 269 20.98 10.12 -3.48
N VAL A 270 19.64 10.27 -3.51
CA VAL A 270 18.92 10.60 -4.74
C VAL A 270 19.28 12.01 -5.22
N VAL A 271 19.40 12.99 -4.34
CA VAL A 271 19.85 14.36 -4.69
C VAL A 271 21.23 14.34 -5.29
N VAL A 272 22.17 13.60 -4.68
CA VAL A 272 23.55 13.46 -5.20
C VAL A 272 23.53 12.79 -6.58
N LEU A 273 22.81 11.68 -6.74
CA LEU A 273 22.71 10.96 -8.00
C LEU A 273 22.06 11.81 -9.11
N CYS A 274 21.03 12.58 -8.76
CA CYS A 274 20.30 13.42 -9.71
C CYS A 274 20.95 14.80 -9.94
N SER A 275 22.05 15.15 -9.27
CA SER A 275 22.69 16.46 -9.39
C SER A 275 23.20 16.73 -10.82
N VAL A 276 23.96 15.78 -11.38
CA VAL A 276 24.53 15.92 -12.75
C VAL A 276 23.43 15.90 -13.81
N PRO A 277 22.50 14.90 -13.84
CA PRO A 277 21.35 14.95 -14.76
C PRO A 277 20.50 16.21 -14.58
N GLY A 278 20.31 16.68 -13.34
CA GLY A 278 19.54 17.88 -13.03
C GLY A 278 20.18 19.15 -13.63
N LEU A 279 21.50 19.29 -13.56
CA LEU A 279 22.23 20.39 -14.21
C LEU A 279 22.07 20.35 -15.74
N LEU A 280 22.15 19.15 -16.34
CA LEU A 280 21.92 18.98 -17.77
C LEU A 280 20.49 19.39 -18.16
N LEU A 281 19.48 19.00 -17.37
CA LEU A 281 18.10 19.42 -17.58
C LEU A 281 17.95 20.94 -17.46
N CYS A 282 18.62 21.58 -16.50
CA CYS A 282 18.63 23.05 -16.39
C CYS A 282 19.15 23.72 -17.67
N LEU A 283 20.21 23.18 -18.22
CA LEU A 283 20.79 23.67 -19.49
C LEU A 283 19.79 23.49 -20.64
N LEU A 284 19.22 22.29 -20.79
CA LEU A 284 18.23 22.00 -21.85
C LEU A 284 17.01 22.92 -21.77
N ILE A 285 16.45 23.15 -20.56
CA ILE A 285 15.32 24.07 -20.35
C ILE A 285 15.69 25.50 -20.78
N ARG A 286 16.92 25.94 -20.48
CA ARG A 286 17.37 27.27 -20.83
C ARG A 286 17.56 27.45 -22.33
N LEU A 287 18.00 26.40 -23.03
CA LEU A 287 18.16 26.39 -24.48
C LEU A 287 16.82 26.32 -25.23
N ASP A 288 15.82 25.56 -24.66
CA ASP A 288 14.51 25.36 -25.26
C ASP A 288 13.63 26.62 -25.18
N SER A 289 13.73 27.39 -24.09
CA SER A 289 12.93 28.60 -23.90
C SER A 289 13.63 29.63 -23.00
N ARG A 290 13.46 30.93 -23.30
CA ARG A 290 13.99 32.05 -22.49
C ARG A 290 13.25 32.11 -21.11
N GLY A 291 14.00 32.49 -20.04
CA GLY A 291 13.43 32.71 -18.69
C GLY A 291 13.99 31.79 -17.59
N PRO A 292 13.44 31.82 -16.37
CA PRO A 292 13.95 31.07 -15.23
C PRO A 292 13.75 29.57 -15.45
N VAL A 293 14.70 28.75 -14.97
CA VAL A 293 14.66 27.28 -15.09
C VAL A 293 13.64 26.67 -14.12
N PHE A 294 13.50 27.25 -12.95
CA PHE A 294 12.59 26.80 -11.92
C PHE A 294 11.28 27.59 -11.94
N TYR A 295 10.19 26.85 -11.79
CA TYR A 295 8.86 27.36 -11.54
C TYR A 295 8.54 27.15 -10.06
N ARG A 296 7.94 28.12 -9.41
CA ARG A 296 7.51 28.06 -8.02
C ARG A 296 6.00 28.13 -7.95
N GLN A 297 5.42 27.26 -7.16
CA GLN A 297 3.99 27.25 -6.96
C GLN A 297 3.68 27.26 -5.46
N ARG A 298 2.93 28.28 -5.03
CA ARG A 298 2.53 28.40 -3.62
C ARG A 298 1.54 27.32 -3.25
N ARG A 299 1.83 26.59 -2.18
CA ARG A 299 1.05 25.47 -1.66
C ARG A 299 0.98 25.52 -0.15
N LEU A 300 -0.01 24.83 0.44
CA LEU A 300 -0.13 24.66 1.87
C LEU A 300 0.62 23.39 2.31
N GLY A 301 1.26 23.49 3.46
CA GLY A 301 2.03 22.42 4.07
C GLY A 301 1.61 22.12 5.51
N LYS A 302 2.54 21.57 6.26
CA LYS A 302 2.34 21.28 7.69
C LYS A 302 1.95 22.56 8.46
N ASP A 303 1.06 22.39 9.44
CA ASP A 303 0.50 23.45 10.27
C ASP A 303 -0.24 24.54 9.46
N GLY A 304 -0.70 24.21 8.23
CA GLY A 304 -1.36 25.15 7.33
C GLY A 304 -0.44 26.24 6.76
N LYS A 305 0.88 26.12 6.95
CA LYS A 305 1.84 27.12 6.48
C LYS A 305 2.02 27.04 4.98
N ALA A 306 1.94 28.18 4.30
CA ALA A 306 2.23 28.25 2.88
C ALA A 306 3.73 28.15 2.61
N PHE A 307 4.11 27.43 1.55
CA PHE A 307 5.48 27.30 1.08
C PHE A 307 5.50 27.20 -0.45
N ASP A 308 6.67 27.39 -1.06
CA ASP A 308 6.85 27.33 -2.49
C ASP A 308 7.35 25.95 -2.91
N VAL A 309 6.55 25.23 -3.69
CA VAL A 309 6.94 23.97 -4.33
C VAL A 309 7.78 24.27 -5.56
N PHE A 310 8.99 23.69 -5.62
CA PHE A 310 9.88 23.85 -6.76
C PHE A 310 9.59 22.81 -7.85
N LYS A 311 9.49 23.27 -9.09
CA LYS A 311 9.38 22.42 -10.27
C LYS A 311 10.32 22.95 -11.39
N PHE A 312 10.71 22.07 -12.31
CA PHE A 312 11.28 22.57 -13.56
C PHE A 312 10.20 23.23 -14.40
N ARG A 313 10.57 24.31 -15.08
CA ARG A 313 9.68 24.99 -16.00
C ARG A 313 9.43 24.10 -17.22
N THR A 314 8.17 23.83 -17.50
CA THR A 314 7.70 23.02 -18.63
C THR A 314 6.88 23.81 -19.64
N MET A 315 6.55 25.08 -19.33
CA MET A 315 5.76 25.98 -20.16
C MET A 315 6.57 27.20 -20.55
N ARG A 316 6.18 27.85 -21.63
CA ARG A 316 6.73 29.13 -22.09
C ARG A 316 6.39 30.23 -21.08
N GLN A 317 7.15 31.35 -21.15
CA GLN A 317 6.93 32.47 -20.23
C GLN A 317 5.66 33.27 -20.56
N ASP A 318 5.32 33.31 -21.85
CA ASP A 318 4.10 33.92 -22.43
C ASP A 318 2.90 32.94 -22.45
N ALA A 319 2.86 31.98 -21.51
CA ALA A 319 1.89 30.88 -21.49
C ALA A 319 0.43 31.33 -21.51
N ASP A 320 0.10 32.40 -20.77
CA ASP A 320 -1.29 32.89 -20.67
C ASP A 320 -1.75 33.56 -21.97
N GLU A 321 -0.85 34.32 -22.61
CA GLU A 321 -1.12 34.95 -23.91
C GLU A 321 -1.27 33.90 -25.02
N VAL A 322 -0.39 32.90 -25.03
CA VAL A 322 -0.46 31.76 -25.96
C VAL A 322 -1.78 30.99 -25.79
N LEU A 323 -2.22 30.76 -24.53
CA LEU A 323 -3.49 30.09 -24.25
C LEU A 323 -4.67 30.90 -24.76
N ALA A 324 -4.72 32.20 -24.42
CA ALA A 324 -5.81 33.07 -24.81
C ALA A 324 -5.99 33.06 -26.35
N ARG A 325 -4.91 33.25 -27.08
CA ARG A 325 -4.92 33.21 -28.56
C ARG A 325 -5.36 31.87 -29.10
N TYR A 326 -4.83 30.76 -28.50
CA TYR A 326 -5.18 29.41 -28.93
C TYR A 326 -6.66 29.08 -28.73
N LEU A 327 -7.27 29.54 -27.62
CA LEU A 327 -8.70 29.37 -27.35
C LEU A 327 -9.60 30.31 -28.21
N GLU A 328 -9.06 31.44 -28.66
CA GLU A 328 -9.74 32.30 -29.65
C GLU A 328 -9.75 31.64 -31.03
N GLU A 329 -8.63 31.04 -31.43
CA GLU A 329 -8.52 30.35 -32.73
C GLU A 329 -9.26 28.99 -32.74
N ASN A 330 -9.51 28.38 -31.56
CA ASN A 330 -10.15 27.07 -31.42
C ASN A 330 -11.28 27.11 -30.37
N PRO A 331 -12.46 27.69 -30.70
CA PRO A 331 -13.55 27.83 -29.76
C PRO A 331 -14.05 26.51 -29.14
N ASP A 332 -14.03 25.42 -29.92
CA ASP A 332 -14.45 24.09 -29.50
C ASP A 332 -13.62 23.53 -28.31
N LEU A 333 -12.40 24.01 -28.08
CA LEU A 333 -11.57 23.62 -26.98
C LEU A 333 -11.84 24.41 -25.68
N ARG A 334 -12.72 25.42 -25.72
CA ARG A 334 -13.08 26.20 -24.53
C ARG A 334 -13.79 25.32 -23.49
N ASP A 335 -14.72 24.47 -23.94
CA ASP A 335 -15.44 23.55 -23.05
C ASP A 335 -14.52 22.54 -22.39
N GLU A 336 -13.55 21.99 -23.14
CA GLU A 336 -12.51 21.11 -22.59
C GLU A 336 -11.66 21.84 -21.55
N TRP A 337 -11.27 23.07 -21.83
CA TRP A 337 -10.50 23.91 -20.91
C TRP A 337 -11.26 24.30 -19.64
N GLU A 338 -12.52 24.69 -19.77
CA GLU A 338 -13.36 25.11 -18.63
C GLU A 338 -13.61 23.95 -17.67
N LYS A 339 -13.82 22.76 -18.21
CA LYS A 339 -14.09 21.54 -17.42
C LYS A 339 -12.89 21.09 -16.60
N ASP A 340 -11.72 20.96 -17.23
CA ASP A 340 -10.59 20.27 -16.61
C ASP A 340 -9.36 21.15 -16.41
N ARG A 341 -9.37 22.39 -16.93
CA ARG A 341 -8.22 23.32 -16.97
C ARG A 341 -6.97 22.68 -17.59
N LYS A 342 -7.19 21.73 -18.50
CA LYS A 342 -6.17 20.97 -19.23
C LYS A 342 -6.59 20.82 -20.68
N LEU A 343 -5.61 20.81 -21.59
CA LEU A 343 -5.78 20.52 -23.01
C LEU A 343 -4.92 19.31 -23.39
N LYS A 344 -5.43 18.43 -24.24
CA LYS A 344 -4.66 17.28 -24.76
C LYS A 344 -3.40 17.72 -25.51
N HIS A 345 -3.51 18.77 -26.30
CA HIS A 345 -2.41 19.39 -27.02
C HIS A 345 -2.24 20.84 -26.55
N ASP A 346 -1.63 21.00 -25.38
CA ASP A 346 -1.41 22.32 -24.77
C ASP A 346 -0.23 23.05 -25.47
N PRO A 347 -0.50 24.14 -26.19
CA PRO A 347 0.51 24.89 -26.98
C PRO A 347 1.55 25.60 -26.10
N ARG A 348 1.25 25.75 -24.80
CA ARG A 348 2.14 26.38 -23.83
C ARG A 348 3.34 25.52 -23.46
N ILE A 349 3.21 24.19 -23.67
CA ILE A 349 4.23 23.23 -23.25
C ILE A 349 5.37 23.20 -24.25
N THR A 350 6.60 23.44 -23.76
CA THR A 350 7.82 23.38 -24.58
C THR A 350 8.20 21.95 -24.97
N ARG A 351 9.12 21.75 -25.91
CA ARG A 351 9.57 20.41 -26.35
C ARG A 351 10.19 19.64 -25.17
N VAL A 352 11.13 20.27 -24.47
CA VAL A 352 11.75 19.71 -23.26
C VAL A 352 10.71 19.54 -22.16
N GLY A 353 9.79 20.50 -22.00
CA GLY A 353 8.70 20.45 -21.03
C GLY A 353 7.79 19.24 -21.21
N ARG A 354 7.50 18.84 -22.45
CA ARG A 354 6.71 17.63 -22.75
C ARG A 354 7.42 16.36 -22.30
N PHE A 355 8.72 16.26 -22.56
CA PHE A 355 9.53 15.15 -22.07
C PHE A 355 9.54 15.10 -20.54
N LEU A 356 9.76 16.24 -19.87
CA LEU A 356 9.79 16.34 -18.40
C LEU A 356 8.46 15.90 -17.76
N ARG A 357 7.33 16.34 -18.30
CA ARG A 357 6.00 15.93 -17.80
C ARG A 357 5.73 14.45 -18.01
N LYS A 358 6.06 13.93 -19.18
CA LYS A 358 5.86 12.51 -19.49
C LYS A 358 6.70 11.60 -18.58
N SER A 359 7.90 12.01 -18.22
CA SER A 359 8.81 11.29 -17.31
C SER A 359 8.64 11.67 -15.85
N SER A 360 7.76 12.63 -15.50
CA SER A 360 7.61 13.21 -14.15
C SER A 360 8.93 13.80 -13.58
N LEU A 361 9.90 14.07 -14.43
CA LEU A 361 11.17 14.68 -14.03
C LEU A 361 11.02 16.17 -13.68
N ASP A 362 9.93 16.81 -14.09
CA ASP A 362 9.60 18.19 -13.71
C ASP A 362 9.43 18.36 -12.19
N GLU A 363 9.19 17.30 -11.46
CA GLU A 363 9.02 17.30 -10.01
C GLU A 363 10.34 17.07 -9.23
N LEU A 364 11.45 16.72 -9.90
CA LEU A 364 12.75 16.51 -9.24
C LEU A 364 13.19 17.67 -8.31
N PRO A 365 12.97 18.96 -8.65
CA PRO A 365 13.36 20.04 -7.76
C PRO A 365 12.63 20.05 -6.40
N GLN A 366 11.51 19.31 -6.24
CA GLN A 366 10.84 19.14 -4.96
C GLN A 366 11.72 18.41 -3.92
N LEU A 367 12.74 17.67 -4.34
CA LEU A 367 13.75 17.11 -3.43
C LEU A 367 14.42 18.22 -2.59
N ILE A 368 14.56 19.44 -3.12
CA ILE A 368 15.06 20.60 -2.38
C ILE A 368 14.08 20.96 -1.24
N ASN A 369 12.77 20.91 -1.50
CA ASN A 369 11.75 21.13 -0.44
C ASN A 369 11.81 20.04 0.63
N VAL A 370 12.11 18.79 0.25
CA VAL A 370 12.32 17.71 1.22
C VAL A 370 13.55 18.01 2.08
N VAL A 371 14.68 18.38 1.49
CA VAL A 371 15.90 18.72 2.24
C VAL A 371 15.67 19.92 3.16
N ARG A 372 14.91 20.93 2.73
CA ARG A 372 14.54 22.10 3.55
C ARG A 372 13.56 21.76 4.68
N GLY A 373 12.87 20.61 4.61
CA GLY A 373 11.90 20.19 5.61
C GLY A 373 10.50 20.77 5.42
N GLU A 374 10.23 21.35 4.25
CA GLU A 374 8.90 21.83 3.83
C GLU A 374 8.03 20.67 3.35
N MET A 375 8.66 19.66 2.73
CA MET A 375 8.04 18.44 2.23
C MET A 375 8.66 17.18 2.84
N SER A 376 8.04 16.05 2.55
CA SER A 376 8.47 14.67 2.82
C SER A 376 8.56 13.92 1.48
N LEU A 377 9.29 12.81 1.42
CA LEU A 377 9.22 11.93 0.25
C LEU A 377 7.82 11.35 0.06
N VAL A 378 7.21 10.90 1.16
CA VAL A 378 5.86 10.30 1.17
C VAL A 378 4.94 11.09 2.06
N GLY A 379 3.76 11.46 1.56
CA GLY A 379 2.76 12.21 2.31
C GLY A 379 1.54 12.56 1.47
N PRO A 380 0.55 13.27 2.04
CA PRO A 380 -0.53 13.89 1.29
C PRO A 380 0.02 14.85 0.22
N ARG A 381 -0.69 14.99 -0.90
CA ARG A 381 -0.26 15.94 -1.94
C ARG A 381 -0.34 17.38 -1.43
N PRO A 382 0.64 18.26 -1.77
CA PRO A 382 0.52 19.68 -1.44
C PRO A 382 -0.68 20.31 -2.15
N ILE A 383 -1.59 20.91 -1.37
CA ILE A 383 -2.84 21.52 -1.84
C ILE A 383 -2.73 23.03 -1.97
N VAL A 384 -3.63 23.63 -2.75
CA VAL A 384 -3.85 25.07 -2.81
C VAL A 384 -4.95 25.48 -1.80
N GLU A 385 -5.01 26.76 -1.47
CA GLU A 385 -5.99 27.30 -0.53
C GLU A 385 -7.44 27.01 -0.95
N ALA A 386 -7.72 27.10 -2.25
CA ALA A 386 -9.05 26.77 -2.82
C ALA A 386 -9.48 25.30 -2.62
N GLU A 387 -8.55 24.40 -2.31
CA GLU A 387 -8.84 22.99 -2.05
C GLU A 387 -9.20 22.72 -0.57
N ILE A 388 -9.02 23.67 0.34
CA ILE A 388 -9.33 23.51 1.78
C ILE A 388 -10.80 23.08 1.96
N ALA A 389 -11.71 23.75 1.27
CA ALA A 389 -13.14 23.45 1.35
C ALA A 389 -13.46 21.99 0.95
N LYS A 390 -12.71 21.42 -0.02
CA LYS A 390 -12.86 20.04 -0.46
C LYS A 390 -12.32 19.01 0.55
N TYR A 391 -11.38 19.41 1.40
CA TYR A 391 -10.89 18.56 2.49
C TYR A 391 -11.83 18.57 3.72
N GLY A 392 -12.62 19.63 3.91
CA GLY A 392 -13.53 19.75 5.06
C GLY A 392 -12.83 19.44 6.38
N GLU A 393 -13.40 18.57 7.21
CA GLU A 393 -12.85 18.15 8.50
C GLU A 393 -11.48 17.47 8.40
N VAL A 394 -11.17 16.83 7.28
CA VAL A 394 -9.90 16.11 7.04
C VAL A 394 -8.72 17.08 6.92
N TYR A 395 -8.98 18.37 6.66
CA TYR A 395 -7.93 19.38 6.58
C TYR A 395 -7.10 19.47 7.88
N ALA A 396 -7.73 19.30 9.03
CA ALA A 396 -7.03 19.25 10.31
C ALA A 396 -6.03 18.08 10.39
N ASP A 397 -6.35 16.93 9.81
CA ASP A 397 -5.43 15.79 9.74
C ASP A 397 -4.29 16.04 8.73
N TYR A 398 -4.61 16.65 7.58
CA TYR A 398 -3.63 17.08 6.59
C TYR A 398 -2.56 18.00 7.20
N CYS A 399 -2.95 19.00 7.96
CA CYS A 399 -2.04 19.96 8.60
C CYS A 399 -1.05 19.34 9.60
N ARG A 400 -1.29 18.11 10.07
CA ARG A 400 -0.39 17.44 11.03
C ARG A 400 0.91 16.94 10.45
N VAL A 401 0.96 16.76 9.14
CA VAL A 401 2.08 16.13 8.44
C VAL A 401 2.65 17.04 7.34
N ARG A 402 3.89 16.76 6.92
CA ARG A 402 4.43 17.42 5.73
C ARG A 402 3.81 16.78 4.49
N PRO A 403 3.46 17.59 3.47
CA PRO A 403 3.04 17.05 2.19
C PRO A 403 4.18 16.27 1.51
N GLY A 404 3.81 15.26 0.70
CA GLY A 404 4.75 14.38 0.04
C GLY A 404 4.97 14.71 -1.43
N ILE A 405 6.12 14.28 -1.97
CA ILE A 405 6.34 14.20 -3.42
C ILE A 405 5.44 13.10 -4.00
N THR A 406 5.40 11.96 -3.31
CA THR A 406 4.47 10.87 -3.61
C THR A 406 3.55 10.59 -2.41
N GLY A 407 2.45 9.91 -2.64
CA GLY A 407 1.48 9.60 -1.61
C GLY A 407 0.65 8.37 -1.90
N LEU A 408 -0.13 7.94 -0.91
CA LEU A 408 -0.93 6.72 -1.00
C LEU A 408 -1.92 6.77 -2.19
N TRP A 409 -2.63 7.87 -2.39
CA TRP A 409 -3.58 7.99 -3.50
C TRP A 409 -2.88 7.98 -4.86
N GLN A 410 -1.67 8.56 -4.97
CA GLN A 410 -0.89 8.60 -6.21
C GLN A 410 -0.47 7.20 -6.69
N VAL A 411 -0.32 6.23 -5.77
CA VAL A 411 0.04 4.84 -6.10
C VAL A 411 -1.16 3.89 -6.10
N SER A 412 -2.35 4.36 -5.69
CA SER A 412 -3.56 3.52 -5.56
C SER A 412 -4.56 3.66 -6.71
N GLY A 413 -4.49 4.72 -7.52
CA GLY A 413 -5.43 4.93 -8.63
C GLY A 413 -5.18 6.19 -9.45
N ARG A 414 -4.36 7.13 -8.95
CA ARG A 414 -4.03 8.42 -9.60
C ARG A 414 -5.27 9.16 -10.13
N ASN A 415 -5.31 9.41 -11.45
CA ASN A 415 -6.38 10.19 -12.08
C ASN A 415 -7.73 9.46 -12.13
N ASN A 416 -7.77 8.13 -11.89
CA ASN A 416 -9.02 7.35 -11.86
C ASN A 416 -9.73 7.40 -10.50
N THR A 417 -9.19 8.13 -9.51
CA THR A 417 -9.81 8.30 -8.20
C THR A 417 -10.58 9.63 -8.15
N THR A 418 -11.77 9.59 -7.54
CA THR A 418 -12.53 10.81 -7.23
C THR A 418 -11.76 11.67 -6.23
N TYR A 419 -12.12 12.96 -6.14
CA TYR A 419 -11.47 13.85 -5.17
C TYR A 419 -11.71 13.38 -3.73
N GLU A 420 -12.90 12.90 -3.43
CA GLU A 420 -13.26 12.35 -2.12
C GLU A 420 -12.43 11.11 -1.75
N GLU A 421 -12.21 10.21 -2.72
CA GLU A 421 -11.33 9.06 -2.53
C GLU A 421 -9.89 9.49 -2.24
N ARG A 422 -9.38 10.53 -2.90
CA ARG A 422 -8.04 11.10 -2.62
C ARG A 422 -7.93 11.60 -1.19
N VAL A 423 -8.88 12.40 -0.75
CA VAL A 423 -8.96 12.93 0.62
C VAL A 423 -9.03 11.79 1.63
N SER A 424 -9.81 10.75 1.30
CA SER A 424 -9.96 9.54 2.10
C SER A 424 -8.65 8.77 2.25
N LEU A 425 -7.90 8.59 1.15
CA LEU A 425 -6.60 7.92 1.16
C LEU A 425 -5.53 8.74 1.89
N ASP A 426 -5.55 10.07 1.78
CA ASP A 426 -4.66 10.95 2.52
C ASP A 426 -4.93 10.87 4.04
N ARG A 427 -6.20 10.87 4.45
CA ARG A 427 -6.58 10.64 5.85
C ARG A 427 -6.11 9.28 6.35
N TYR A 428 -6.32 8.22 5.54
CA TYR A 428 -5.85 6.88 5.87
C TYR A 428 -4.34 6.84 6.12
N TYR A 429 -3.56 7.50 5.25
CA TYR A 429 -2.12 7.58 5.40
C TYR A 429 -1.72 8.27 6.71
N VAL A 430 -2.29 9.44 7.00
CA VAL A 430 -1.96 10.22 8.20
C VAL A 430 -2.27 9.45 9.48
N THR A 431 -3.41 8.76 9.52
CA THR A 431 -3.87 8.05 10.73
C THR A 431 -3.14 6.73 10.95
N ASN A 432 -2.79 6.01 9.87
CA ASN A 432 -2.25 4.65 9.95
C ASN A 432 -0.75 4.56 9.63
N TRP A 433 -0.09 5.69 9.54
CA TRP A 433 1.30 5.75 9.13
C TRP A 433 2.21 4.76 9.89
N CYS A 434 3.07 4.11 9.13
CA CYS A 434 4.23 3.37 9.62
C CYS A 434 5.34 3.40 8.56
N ILE A 435 6.59 3.14 8.96
CA ILE A 435 7.75 3.12 8.06
C ILE A 435 7.52 2.19 6.86
N TRP A 436 6.91 1.03 7.09
CA TRP A 436 6.63 0.06 6.05
C TRP A 436 5.64 0.57 5.00
N MET A 437 4.72 1.46 5.39
CA MET A 437 3.81 2.11 4.45
C MET A 437 4.59 3.06 3.54
N ASP A 438 5.52 3.85 4.08
CA ASP A 438 6.38 4.72 3.27
C ASP A 438 7.23 3.91 2.29
N LEU A 439 7.92 2.87 2.77
CA LEU A 439 8.74 2.00 1.92
C LEU A 439 7.91 1.33 0.83
N TRP A 440 6.70 0.88 1.16
CA TRP A 440 5.79 0.29 0.19
C TRP A 440 5.30 1.31 -0.86
N ILE A 441 4.95 2.55 -0.44
CA ILE A 441 4.54 3.62 -1.37
C ILE A 441 5.71 3.96 -2.30
N LEU A 442 6.93 4.13 -1.77
CA LEU A 442 8.13 4.40 -2.57
C LEU A 442 8.40 3.28 -3.59
N ALA A 443 8.33 2.02 -3.15
CA ALA A 443 8.49 0.87 -4.04
C ALA A 443 7.45 0.84 -5.17
N ARG A 444 6.21 1.29 -4.89
CA ARG A 444 5.15 1.40 -5.90
C ARG A 444 5.27 2.64 -6.79
N THR A 445 5.89 3.70 -6.31
CA THR A 445 6.12 4.92 -7.08
C THR A 445 7.09 4.66 -8.23
N PHE A 446 8.12 3.84 -8.00
CA PHE A 446 9.16 3.57 -8.99
C PHE A 446 8.61 3.02 -10.34
N PRO A 447 7.84 1.92 -10.40
CA PRO A 447 7.26 1.44 -11.65
C PRO A 447 6.25 2.42 -12.25
N VAL A 448 5.53 3.17 -11.43
CA VAL A 448 4.55 4.16 -11.88
C VAL A 448 5.22 5.34 -12.59
N VAL A 449 6.39 5.77 -12.12
CA VAL A 449 7.21 6.80 -12.78
C VAL A 449 7.81 6.26 -14.08
N LEU A 450 8.32 5.03 -14.09
CA LEU A 450 8.93 4.42 -15.28
C LEU A 450 7.93 4.14 -16.39
N THR A 451 6.72 3.71 -16.07
CA THR A 451 5.69 3.38 -17.07
C THR A 451 4.90 4.60 -17.55
N GLY A 452 5.02 5.75 -16.88
CA GLY A 452 4.20 6.92 -17.15
C GLY A 452 2.68 6.70 -16.99
N TYR A 453 2.27 5.60 -16.35
CA TYR A 453 0.86 5.23 -16.19
C TYR A 453 0.10 6.32 -15.45
N GLY A 454 -0.90 6.95 -16.13
CA GLY A 454 -1.70 8.03 -15.57
C GLY A 454 -0.99 9.40 -15.52
N ALA A 455 0.12 9.59 -16.24
CA ALA A 455 0.69 10.91 -16.53
C ALA A 455 -0.02 11.47 -17.78
N TYR A 456 -0.71 12.61 -17.62
CA TYR A 456 -1.32 13.39 -18.71
C TYR A 456 -0.77 14.82 -18.62
#